data_b9e1fdcbcfba7014e5fb8711cf9d8c43
#
_entry.id   b9e1fdcbcfba7014e5fb8711cf9d8c43
#
_cell.length_a   1.000
_cell.length_b   1.000
_cell.length_c   1.000
_cell.angle_alpha   90.00
_cell.angle_beta   90.00
_cell.angle_gamma   90.00
#
_symmetry.space_group_name_H-M   'P 1'
#
loop_
_entity.id
_entity.type
_entity.pdbx_description
1 polymer ?
#
loop_
_entity_poly.entity_id
_entity_poly.type
_entity_poly.pdbx_seq_one_letter_code
_entity_poly.pdbx_strand_id
1 'polypeptide(L)'
;MRLILIFLLINLLKLSFANNVALPCYGCHISNNNKSNSTIPIIEGIDKKYFITAFHEYKNKIRDNYLMQIISQGYSESEIENLAEYFSNREIIENDK
;
A
#
# COMPACT_ATOMS: atom_id res chain seq x y z
N MET A 1 -31.07 -16.08 -17.81
CA MET A 1 -30.08 -15.17 -18.38
C MET A 1 -29.92 -13.86 -17.59
N ARG A 2 -30.98 -13.25 -17.11
CA ARG A 2 -30.86 -12.01 -16.29
C ARG A 2 -30.06 -12.19 -15.00
N LEU A 3 -30.22 -13.31 -14.32
CA LEU A 3 -29.51 -13.62 -13.06
C LEU A 3 -28.00 -13.83 -13.27
N ILE A 4 -27.59 -14.40 -14.41
CA ILE A 4 -26.17 -14.61 -14.75
C ILE A 4 -25.49 -13.28 -15.06
N LEU A 5 -26.18 -12.38 -15.75
CA LEU A 5 -25.69 -11.02 -16.04
C LEU A 5 -25.51 -10.19 -14.77
N ILE A 6 -26.45 -10.25 -13.84
CA ILE A 6 -26.38 -9.55 -12.56
C ILE A 6 -25.23 -10.11 -11.72
N PHE A 7 -25.04 -11.44 -11.72
CA PHE A 7 -23.95 -12.10 -10.99
C PHE A 7 -22.58 -11.72 -11.57
N LEU A 8 -22.45 -11.64 -12.89
CA LEU A 8 -21.25 -11.18 -13.58
C LEU A 8 -20.94 -9.71 -13.31
N LEU A 9 -21.95 -8.85 -13.28
CA LEU A 9 -21.82 -7.44 -12.95
C LEU A 9 -21.35 -7.23 -11.51
N ILE A 10 -21.88 -7.99 -10.57
CA ILE A 10 -21.50 -7.92 -9.15
C ILE A 10 -20.05 -8.37 -8.97
N ASN A 11 -19.56 -9.36 -9.72
CA ASN A 11 -18.18 -9.80 -9.66
C ASN A 11 -17.20 -8.80 -10.29
N LEU A 12 -17.62 -8.08 -11.34
CA LEU A 12 -16.82 -7.02 -11.94
C LEU A 12 -16.62 -5.81 -11.00
N LEU A 13 -17.61 -5.52 -10.17
CA LEU A 13 -17.54 -4.45 -9.18
C LEU A 13 -16.50 -4.72 -8.07
N LYS A 14 -16.21 -5.97 -7.78
CA LYS A 14 -15.20 -6.35 -6.76
C LYS A 14 -13.76 -6.07 -7.19
N LEU A 15 -13.49 -6.00 -8.48
CA LEU A 15 -12.17 -5.73 -9.01
C LEU A 15 -11.73 -4.26 -8.86
N SER A 16 -12.69 -3.34 -8.65
CA SER A 16 -12.42 -1.91 -8.57
C SER A 16 -11.93 -1.43 -7.20
N PHE A 17 -12.13 -2.19 -6.15
CA PHE A 17 -11.81 -1.77 -4.77
C PHE A 17 -10.36 -2.02 -4.36
N ALA A 18 -9.65 -2.91 -5.04
CA ALA A 18 -8.30 -3.32 -4.62
C ALA A 18 -7.23 -2.23 -4.78
N ASN A 19 -7.43 -1.29 -5.69
CA ASN A 19 -6.45 -0.25 -6.00
C ASN A 19 -6.55 1.00 -5.13
N ASN A 20 -7.69 1.22 -4.48
CA ASN A 20 -7.94 2.44 -3.71
C ASN A 20 -7.24 2.45 -2.34
N VAL A 21 -6.89 1.30 -1.81
CA VAL A 21 -6.24 1.17 -0.49
C VAL A 21 -4.80 1.67 -0.51
N ALA A 22 -4.12 1.56 -1.67
CA ALA A 22 -2.74 1.99 -1.84
C ALA A 22 -2.60 3.50 -2.15
N LEU A 23 -3.64 4.15 -2.65
CA LEU A 23 -3.59 5.55 -3.07
C LEU A 23 -3.13 6.53 -1.97
N PRO A 24 -3.59 6.43 -0.71
CA PRO A 24 -3.14 7.34 0.34
C PRO A 24 -1.64 7.25 0.61
N CYS A 25 -1.01 6.10 0.37
CA CYS A 25 0.42 5.91 0.56
C CYS A 25 1.25 6.74 -0.41
N TYR A 26 0.77 6.91 -1.63
CA TYR A 26 1.44 7.71 -2.65
C TYR A 26 1.50 9.21 -2.34
N GLY A 27 0.66 9.70 -1.46
CA GLY A 27 0.71 11.09 -1.03
C GLY A 27 2.02 11.48 -0.34
N CYS A 28 2.65 10.51 0.33
CA CYS A 28 3.89 10.73 1.08
C CYS A 28 5.05 9.85 0.61
N HIS A 29 4.77 8.60 0.26
CA HIS A 29 5.78 7.60 -0.14
C HIS A 29 5.98 7.53 -1.66
N ILE A 30 5.97 8.66 -2.32
CA ILE A 30 6.17 8.72 -3.76
C ILE A 30 7.66 8.68 -4.10
N SER A 31 8.00 7.87 -5.10
CA SER A 31 9.33 7.90 -5.70
C SER A 31 9.48 9.15 -6.57
N ASN A 32 10.12 10.17 -6.03
CA ASN A 32 10.39 11.39 -6.75
C ASN A 32 11.90 11.64 -6.75
N ASN A 33 12.50 11.64 -7.92
CA ASN A 33 13.94 11.77 -8.12
C ASN A 33 14.55 13.07 -7.56
N ASN A 34 13.71 14.04 -7.23
CA ASN A 34 14.16 15.35 -6.75
C ASN A 34 14.26 15.44 -5.23
N LYS A 35 14.01 14.37 -4.51
CA LYS A 35 13.99 14.38 -3.04
C LYS A 35 15.08 13.50 -2.43
N SER A 36 16.31 13.81 -2.74
CA SER A 36 17.46 13.13 -2.14
C SER A 36 17.54 13.24 -0.62
N ASN A 37 16.79 14.15 -0.02
CA ASN A 37 16.81 14.42 1.42
C ASN A 37 15.49 14.10 2.12
N SER A 38 14.61 13.29 1.50
CA SER A 38 13.36 12.94 2.15
C SER A 38 13.58 11.93 3.27
N THR A 39 13.04 12.22 4.44
CA THR A 39 12.99 11.28 5.57
C THR A 39 11.90 10.22 5.41
N ILE A 40 11.03 10.40 4.41
CA ILE A 40 9.95 9.45 4.11
C ILE A 40 10.49 8.39 3.15
N PRO A 41 10.52 7.11 3.54
CA PRO A 41 11.12 6.07 2.71
C PRO A 41 10.28 5.76 1.47
N ILE A 42 10.96 5.33 0.41
CA ILE A 42 10.33 4.78 -0.77
C ILE A 42 9.87 3.36 -0.44
N ILE A 43 8.60 3.05 -0.72
CA ILE A 43 8.04 1.73 -0.44
C ILE A 43 7.81 0.88 -1.69
N GLU A 44 8.01 1.43 -2.88
CA GLU A 44 7.99 0.65 -4.12
C GLU A 44 9.17 -0.32 -4.16
N GLY A 45 8.89 -1.59 -4.45
CA GLY A 45 9.89 -2.65 -4.44
C GLY A 45 10.34 -3.11 -3.06
N ILE A 46 9.65 -2.70 -2.01
CA ILE A 46 9.96 -3.09 -0.63
C ILE A 46 9.74 -4.60 -0.44
N ASP A 47 10.57 -5.22 0.39
CA ASP A 47 10.37 -6.62 0.76
C ASP A 47 9.02 -6.81 1.47
N LYS A 48 8.25 -7.78 1.01
CA LYS A 48 6.89 -8.02 1.52
C LYS A 48 6.88 -8.29 3.02
N LYS A 49 7.76 -9.15 3.50
CA LYS A 49 7.85 -9.50 4.91
C LYS A 49 8.27 -8.30 5.77
N TYR A 50 9.22 -7.52 5.28
CA TYR A 50 9.64 -6.29 5.95
C TYR A 50 8.50 -5.29 6.06
N PHE A 51 7.74 -5.09 4.99
CA PHE A 51 6.58 -4.19 4.99
C PHE A 51 5.56 -4.59 6.06
N ILE A 52 5.19 -5.86 6.10
CA ILE A 52 4.21 -6.37 7.07
C ILE A 52 4.71 -6.17 8.50
N THR A 53 5.97 -6.52 8.76
CA THR A 53 6.59 -6.36 10.08
C THR A 53 6.62 -4.90 10.51
N ALA A 54 7.09 -4.01 9.65
CA ALA A 54 7.15 -2.58 9.94
C ALA A 54 5.76 -1.98 10.20
N PHE A 55 4.78 -2.39 9.39
CA PHE A 55 3.41 -1.91 9.54
C PHE A 55 2.80 -2.33 10.89
N HIS A 56 3.02 -3.58 11.30
CA HIS A 56 2.61 -4.06 12.61
C HIS A 56 3.33 -3.35 13.76
N GLU A 57 4.60 -3.06 13.60
CA GLU A 57 5.36 -2.31 14.60
C GLU A 57 4.81 -0.89 14.79
N TYR A 58 4.42 -0.21 13.70
CA TYR A 58 3.74 1.08 13.80
C TYR A 58 2.37 0.94 14.47
N LYS A 59 1.60 -0.06 14.06
CA LYS A 59 0.26 -0.30 14.60
C LYS A 59 0.29 -0.60 16.10
N ASN A 60 1.32 -1.28 16.56
CA ASN A 60 1.54 -1.62 17.98
C ASN A 60 2.37 -0.56 18.73
N LYS A 61 2.69 0.56 18.08
CA LYS A 61 3.45 1.68 18.63
C LYS A 61 4.87 1.30 19.09
N ILE A 62 5.44 0.25 18.51
CA ILE A 62 6.81 -0.20 18.77
C ILE A 62 7.81 0.64 17.97
N ARG A 63 7.46 0.92 16.70
CA ARG A 63 8.29 1.74 15.82
C ARG A 63 7.88 3.21 15.96
N ASP A 64 8.87 4.07 16.17
CA ASP A 64 8.67 5.48 16.41
C ASP A 64 8.39 6.24 15.10
N ASN A 65 7.18 6.66 14.92
CA ASN A 65 6.71 7.66 13.97
C ASN A 65 5.22 7.88 14.23
N TYR A 66 4.89 9.03 14.78
CA TYR A 66 3.54 9.33 15.22
C TYR A 66 2.52 9.25 14.06
N LEU A 67 2.88 9.79 12.90
CA LEU A 67 1.97 9.80 11.74
C LEU A 67 1.69 8.38 11.24
N MET A 68 2.73 7.55 11.09
CA MET A 68 2.55 6.16 10.65
C MET A 68 1.82 5.32 11.71
N GLN A 69 2.00 5.61 12.99
CA GLN A 69 1.22 4.97 14.04
C GLN A 69 -0.27 5.23 13.91
N ILE A 70 -0.65 6.47 13.59
CA ILE A 70 -2.05 6.83 13.36
C ILE A 70 -2.58 6.18 12.08
N ILE A 71 -1.86 6.28 10.99
CA ILE A 71 -2.26 5.73 9.68
C ILE A 71 -2.47 4.21 9.78
N SER A 72 -1.54 3.52 10.42
CA SER A 72 -1.58 2.04 10.53
C SER A 72 -2.80 1.53 11.30
N GLN A 73 -3.40 2.34 12.18
CA GLN A 73 -4.61 1.94 12.91
C GLN A 73 -5.82 1.73 12.00
N GLY A 74 -5.84 2.38 10.85
CA GLY A 74 -6.94 2.32 9.90
C GLY A 74 -6.96 1.09 8.99
N TYR A 75 -6.01 0.17 9.11
CA TYR A 75 -5.87 -0.97 8.20
C TYR A 75 -6.06 -2.29 8.91
N SER A 76 -6.83 -3.19 8.26
CA SER A 76 -7.00 -4.58 8.71
C SER A 76 -5.81 -5.44 8.30
N GLU A 77 -5.71 -6.64 8.88
CA GLU A 77 -4.65 -7.60 8.54
C GLU A 77 -4.63 -7.96 7.05
N SER A 78 -5.81 -8.17 6.46
CA SER A 78 -5.90 -8.48 5.04
C SER A 78 -5.51 -7.30 4.16
N GLU A 79 -5.83 -6.08 4.57
CA GLU A 79 -5.41 -4.87 3.87
C GLU A 79 -3.89 -4.67 3.94
N ILE A 80 -3.28 -4.94 5.08
CA ILE A 80 -1.83 -4.86 5.26
C ILE A 80 -1.12 -5.87 4.33
N GLU A 81 -1.63 -7.10 4.26
CA GLU A 81 -1.09 -8.11 3.33
C GLU A 81 -1.23 -7.70 1.88
N ASN A 82 -2.39 -7.17 1.50
CA ASN A 82 -2.64 -6.71 0.14
C ASN A 82 -1.74 -5.53 -0.23
N LEU A 83 -1.53 -4.59 0.67
CA LEU A 83 -0.59 -3.49 0.48
C LEU A 83 0.85 -3.99 0.32
N ALA A 84 1.26 -4.92 1.15
CA ALA A 84 2.59 -5.52 1.08
C ALA A 84 2.83 -6.22 -0.26
N GLU A 85 1.85 -6.99 -0.73
CA GLU A 85 1.87 -7.63 -2.04
C GLU A 85 1.96 -6.59 -3.16
N TYR A 86 1.13 -5.57 -3.09
CA TYR A 86 1.08 -4.52 -4.10
C TYR A 86 2.41 -3.79 -4.23
N PHE A 87 2.97 -3.30 -3.13
CA PHE A 87 4.20 -2.53 -3.17
C PHE A 87 5.44 -3.37 -3.45
N SER A 88 5.49 -4.62 -2.97
CA SER A 88 6.63 -5.49 -3.22
C SER A 88 6.77 -5.88 -4.70
N ASN A 89 5.66 -5.90 -5.43
CA ASN A 89 5.65 -6.25 -6.85
C ASN A 89 5.88 -5.04 -7.77
N ARG A 90 5.95 -3.83 -7.23
CA ARG A 90 6.22 -2.65 -8.04
C ARG A 90 7.71 -2.45 -8.21
N GLU A 91 8.12 -2.19 -9.44
CA GLU A 91 9.49 -1.82 -9.73
C GLU A 91 9.72 -0.36 -9.36
N ILE A 92 10.88 -0.09 -8.76
CA ILE A 92 11.34 1.28 -8.60
C ILE A 92 11.55 1.83 -10.01
N ILE A 93 10.75 2.81 -10.40
CA ILE A 93 10.99 3.52 -11.64
C ILE A 93 12.21 4.40 -11.39
N GLU A 94 13.39 3.83 -11.58
CA GLU A 94 14.58 4.63 -11.79
C GLU A 94 14.43 5.30 -13.16
N ASN A 95 13.94 6.51 -13.13
CA ASN A 95 14.13 7.37 -14.27
C ASN A 95 15.63 7.67 -14.35
N ASP A 96 16.33 6.94 -15.20
CA ASP A 96 17.66 7.27 -15.65
C ASP A 96 17.62 8.68 -16.26
N LYS A 97 18.06 9.62 -15.48
CA LYS A 97 18.20 11.07 -15.60
C LYS A 97 17.26 11.88 -14.79
#